data_7045493b0c786275caaf8bc2d33b72cf
#
_entry.id   7045493b0c786275caaf8bc2d33b72cf
#
_cell.length_a   1.000
_cell.length_b   1.000
_cell.length_c   1.000
_cell.angle_alpha   90.00
_cell.angle_beta   90.00
_cell.angle_gamma   90.00
#
_symmetry.space_group_name_H-M   'P 1'
#
loop_
_entity.id
_entity.type
_entity.pdbx_description
1 polymer ?
#
loop_
_entity_poly.entity_id
_entity_poly.type
_entity_poly.pdbx_seq_one_letter_code
_entity_poly.pdbx_strand_id
1 'polypeptide(L)' 'MTMTETKTITLELTPYEQECLFNALNTEAGKWLDVKTEILLGKRLNASYEGADMLYKEAKGLRDRVKVQVSQLA' A
#
# COMPACT_ATOMS: atom_id res chain seq x y z
N MET A 1 -13.81 -20.01 1.83
CA MET A 1 -12.71 -19.36 1.54
C MET A 1 -12.83 -18.46 0.41
N THR A 2 -12.13 -17.55 0.38
CA THR A 2 -12.23 -16.56 -0.62
C THR A 2 -11.17 -16.69 -1.65
N MET A 3 -11.57 -16.78 -2.86
CA MET A 3 -10.66 -16.78 -3.91
C MET A 3 -10.34 -15.40 -4.26
N THR A 4 -9.09 -15.12 -4.37
CA THR A 4 -8.64 -13.83 -4.82
C THR A 4 -8.59 -13.83 -6.32
N GLU A 5 -9.40 -13.01 -6.93
CA GLU A 5 -9.38 -12.84 -8.37
C GLU A 5 -8.48 -11.67 -8.70
N THR A 6 -7.46 -11.92 -9.51
CA THR A 6 -6.59 -10.85 -9.95
C THR A 6 -7.12 -10.28 -11.25
N LYS A 7 -7.42 -9.02 -11.25
CA LYS A 7 -7.90 -8.31 -12.44
C LYS A 7 -6.87 -7.28 -12.84
N THR A 8 -6.66 -7.15 -14.13
CA THR A 8 -5.76 -6.14 -14.67
C THR A 8 -6.55 -4.90 -15.01
N ILE A 9 -6.10 -3.77 -14.50
CA ILE A 9 -6.71 -2.48 -14.78
C ILE A 9 -5.68 -1.64 -15.50
N THR A 10 -6.04 -1.13 -16.66
CA THR A 10 -5.17 -0.26 -17.42
C THR A 10 -5.62 1.18 -17.22
N LEU A 11 -4.72 2.03 -16.77
CA LEU A 11 -4.99 3.44 -16.53
C LEU A 11 -4.07 4.28 -17.39
N GLU A 12 -4.66 5.28 -18.05
CA GLU A 12 -3.87 6.25 -18.76
C GLU A 12 -3.70 7.47 -17.88
N LEU A 13 -2.49 7.67 -17.38
CA LEU A 13 -2.20 8.73 -16.43
C LEU A 13 -1.10 9.62 -16.98
N THR A 14 -1.24 10.91 -16.73
CA THR A 14 -0.14 11.85 -16.98
C THR A 14 0.98 11.57 -16.00
N PRO A 15 2.22 12.01 -16.29
CA PRO A 15 3.31 11.83 -15.32
C PRO A 15 2.98 12.42 -13.95
N TYR A 16 2.28 13.54 -13.89
CA TYR A 16 1.89 14.12 -12.62
C TYR A 16 0.92 13.22 -11.86
N GLU A 17 -0.07 12.65 -12.57
CA GLU A 17 -1.03 11.75 -11.95
C GLU A 17 -0.37 10.46 -11.46
N GLN A 18 0.61 9.95 -12.19
CA GLN A 18 1.37 8.78 -11.76
C GLN A 18 2.10 9.04 -10.45
N GLU A 19 2.72 10.22 -10.35
CA GLU A 19 3.41 10.61 -9.13
C GLU A 19 2.44 10.76 -7.97
N CYS A 20 1.28 11.36 -8.19
CA CYS A 20 0.25 11.49 -7.16
C CYS A 20 -0.21 10.13 -6.66
N LEU A 21 -0.44 9.19 -7.57
CA LEU A 21 -0.86 7.84 -7.21
C LEU A 21 0.21 7.15 -6.36
N PHE A 22 1.46 7.23 -6.79
CA PHE A 22 2.56 6.63 -6.04
C PHE A 22 2.67 7.23 -4.64
N ASN A 23 2.57 8.54 -4.53
CA ASN A 23 2.66 9.22 -3.25
C ASN A 23 1.51 8.85 -2.32
N ALA A 24 0.30 8.71 -2.86
CA ALA A 24 -0.86 8.29 -2.08
C ALA A 24 -0.66 6.89 -1.52
N LEU A 25 -0.15 5.96 -2.33
CA LEU A 25 0.11 4.60 -1.89
C LEU A 25 1.25 4.54 -0.87
N ASN A 26 2.25 5.38 -1.05
CA ASN A 26 3.35 5.48 -0.10
C ASN A 26 2.86 5.98 1.26
N THR A 27 1.97 6.96 1.25
CA THR A 27 1.35 7.49 2.47
C THR A 27 0.51 6.42 3.16
N GLU A 28 -0.25 5.65 2.40
CA GLU A 28 -1.07 4.58 2.96
C GLU A 28 -0.20 3.51 3.60
N ALA A 29 0.89 3.11 2.96
CA ALA A 29 1.80 2.13 3.52
C ALA A 29 2.44 2.66 4.81
N GLY A 30 2.83 3.94 4.82
CA GLY A 30 3.40 4.57 6.02
C GLY A 30 2.43 4.60 7.17
N LYS A 31 1.14 4.85 6.89
CA LYS A 31 0.09 4.83 7.89
C LYS A 31 0.01 3.48 8.60
N TRP A 32 0.02 2.39 7.84
CA TRP A 32 -0.08 1.06 8.44
C TRP A 32 1.20 0.66 9.15
N LEU A 33 2.35 1.13 8.70
CA LEU A 33 3.60 0.93 9.41
C LEU A 33 3.56 1.60 10.78
N ASP A 34 3.03 2.83 10.85
CA ASP A 34 2.87 3.54 12.11
C ASP A 34 1.91 2.80 13.05
N VAL A 35 0.81 2.27 12.52
CA VAL A 35 -0.14 1.49 13.30
C VAL A 35 0.53 0.27 13.90
N LYS A 36 1.31 -0.47 13.09
CA LYS A 36 2.05 -1.63 13.57
C LYS A 36 2.99 -1.26 14.72
N THR A 37 3.71 -0.17 14.55
CA THR A 37 4.66 0.30 15.55
C THR A 37 3.95 0.65 16.85
N GLU A 38 2.81 1.35 16.77
CA GLU A 38 2.03 1.70 17.94
C GLU A 38 1.50 0.48 18.67
N ILE A 39 1.09 -0.55 17.93
CA ILE A 39 0.63 -1.80 18.54
C ILE A 39 1.78 -2.48 19.29
N LEU A 40 2.97 -2.53 18.68
CA LEU A 40 4.14 -3.12 19.32
C LEU A 40 4.56 -2.37 20.58
N LEU A 41 4.34 -1.05 20.60
CA LEU A 41 4.66 -0.23 21.76
C LEU A 41 3.57 -0.23 22.82
N GLY A 42 2.48 -0.95 22.58
CA GLY A 42 1.38 -1.04 23.53
C GLY A 42 0.46 0.16 23.55
N LYS A 43 0.55 1.03 22.53
CA LYS A 43 -0.26 2.24 22.47
C LYS A 43 -1.67 1.99 21.93
N ARG A 44 -1.87 0.86 21.25
CA ARG A 44 -3.17 0.48 20.72
C ARG A 44 -3.54 -0.89 21.25
N LEU A 45 -4.41 -0.94 22.25
CA LEU A 45 -4.73 -2.18 22.94
C LEU A 45 -5.79 -3.01 22.23
N ASN A 46 -6.65 -2.37 21.43
CA ASN A 46 -7.75 -3.06 20.77
C ASN A 46 -7.53 -3.27 19.27
N ALA A 47 -6.30 -3.15 18.81
CA ALA A 47 -5.98 -3.30 17.40
C ALA A 47 -5.23 -4.61 17.17
N SER A 48 -5.46 -5.22 16.02
CA SER A 48 -4.79 -6.45 15.63
C SER A 48 -3.50 -6.12 14.86
N TYR A 49 -2.37 -6.57 15.41
CA TYR A 49 -1.09 -6.42 14.72
C TYR A 49 -1.10 -7.16 13.38
N GLU A 50 -1.67 -8.38 13.37
CA GLU A 50 -1.70 -9.18 12.15
C GLU A 50 -2.52 -8.50 11.05
N GLY A 51 -3.64 -7.90 11.42
CA GLY A 51 -4.46 -7.17 10.46
C GLY A 51 -3.73 -5.95 9.92
N ALA A 52 -3.08 -5.19 10.78
CA ALA A 52 -2.31 -4.03 10.35
C ALA A 52 -1.12 -4.44 9.46
N ASP A 53 -0.45 -5.53 9.80
CA ASP A 53 0.67 -6.04 9.02
C ASP A 53 0.22 -6.47 7.63
N MET A 54 -0.93 -7.14 7.54
CA MET A 54 -1.49 -7.54 6.25
C MET A 54 -1.79 -6.33 5.38
N LEU A 55 -2.44 -5.32 5.95
CA LEU A 55 -2.76 -4.10 5.23
C LEU A 55 -1.51 -3.33 4.81
N TYR A 56 -0.50 -3.32 5.66
CA TYR A 56 0.78 -2.71 5.30
C TYR A 56 1.43 -3.41 4.11
N LYS A 57 1.46 -4.75 4.13
CA LYS A 57 2.05 -5.52 3.04
C LYS A 57 1.28 -5.34 1.74
N GLU A 58 -0.04 -5.26 1.81
CA GLU A 58 -0.87 -5.01 0.62
C GLU A 58 -0.58 -3.64 0.03
N ALA A 59 -0.55 -2.61 0.86
CA ALA A 59 -0.29 -1.25 0.41
C ALA A 59 1.13 -1.12 -0.16
N LYS A 60 2.10 -1.70 0.52
CA LYS A 60 3.50 -1.67 0.09
C LYS A 60 3.68 -2.41 -1.23
N GLY A 61 3.05 -3.57 -1.38
CA GLY A 61 3.14 -4.35 -2.61
C GLY A 61 2.55 -3.59 -3.80
N LEU A 62 1.41 -2.94 -3.60
CA LEU A 62 0.80 -2.14 -4.65
C LEU A 62 1.67 -0.94 -5.00
N ARG A 63 2.21 -0.26 -3.99
CA ARG A 63 3.12 0.85 -4.20
C ARG A 63 4.33 0.44 -5.05
N ASP A 64 4.93 -0.70 -4.74
CA ASP A 64 6.12 -1.16 -5.43
C ASP A 64 5.82 -1.55 -6.87
N ARG A 65 4.64 -2.12 -7.13
CA ARG A 65 4.21 -2.44 -8.50
C ARG A 65 3.99 -1.17 -9.32
N VAL A 66 3.38 -0.16 -8.74
CA VAL A 66 3.18 1.13 -9.43
C VAL A 66 4.52 1.78 -9.72
N LYS A 67 5.46 1.72 -8.77
CA LYS A 67 6.80 2.28 -8.97
C LYS A 67 7.52 1.65 -10.15
N VAL A 68 7.43 0.33 -10.26
CA VAL A 68 8.07 -0.39 -11.35
C VAL A 68 7.48 0.05 -12.70
N GLN A 69 6.15 0.15 -12.78
CA GLN A 69 5.50 0.56 -14.02
C GLN A 69 5.88 1.98 -14.42
N VAL A 70 5.92 2.90 -13.48
CA VAL A 70 6.32 4.28 -13.77
C VAL A 70 7.76 4.32 -14.27
N SER A 71 8.64 3.55 -13.66
CA SER A 71 10.04 3.48 -14.09
C SER A 71 10.19 2.93 -15.50
N GLN A 72 9.34 2.00 -15.88
CA GLN A 72 9.39 1.42 -17.22
C GLN A 72 8.86 2.37 -18.29
N LEU A 73 7.96 3.25 -17.92
CA LEU A 73 7.37 4.21 -18.84
C LEU A 73 8.24 5.45 -19.05
N ALA A 74 9.14 5.69 -18.12
CA ALA A 74 10.00 6.87 -18.16
C ALA A 74 11.12 6.78 -19.25
#